data_ae0e6649ae966777f507bc65f4d4b7b8
#
_entry.id   ae0e6649ae966777f507bc65f4d4b7b8
#
_cell.length_a   1.000
_cell.length_b   1.000
_cell.length_c   1.000
_cell.angle_alpha   90.00
_cell.angle_beta   90.00
_cell.angle_gamma   90.00
#
_symmetry.space_group_name_H-M   'P 1'
#
loop_
_entity.id
_entity.type
_entity.pdbx_description
1 polymer ?
#
loop_
_entity_poly.entity_id
_entity_poly.type
_entity_poly.pdbx_seq_one_letter_code
_entity_poly.pdbx_strand_id
1 'polypeptide(L)'
;MLENRVKTKQIFIGGVVIGGDAPISTQSMTFSKTADIESTKNQIDRLKLAGADLVRVAVSNEKDALALKELKKVSPLPLIADIHFHYKFALIAAQSVDAIRINPGNIGSKDKIKAVVDACKENNIPIRIGVNAGSLEKQFDQKYGPTPKGMVESALYNAKLLEDLDFTNFKISLKASDVMRTIEAYRMLRPLVIYPFHLGVTEAGNLFSSSIKSAMALGGLLMEGIGDTMRVSITGELENEIKVARAILRHSGRLKEGINWISCPTCGRIEANLVDMASKVEKRLSHIKTPLDISVMGCVVNALGEAKHADMAIAFGNRSGLIIKEGKVIHKLAEKDLFETFVIEVENLAKEREKSLKD
;
A
#
# COMPACT_ATOMS: atom_id res chain seq x y z
N MET A 1 -18.77 12.21 1.32
CA MET A 1 -18.16 12.04 2.67
C MET A 1 -17.45 10.72 2.70
N LEU A 2 -16.26 10.66 3.33
CA LEU A 2 -15.56 9.40 3.57
C LEU A 2 -16.36 8.54 4.53
N GLU A 3 -16.67 7.30 4.13
CA GLU A 3 -17.32 6.37 5.05
C GLU A 3 -16.40 5.99 6.20
N ASN A 4 -16.96 5.83 7.39
CA ASN A 4 -16.20 5.33 8.52
C ASN A 4 -15.65 3.95 8.20
N ARG A 5 -14.39 3.71 8.58
CA ARG A 5 -13.78 2.41 8.35
C ARG A 5 -14.51 1.33 9.13
N VAL A 6 -14.84 0.23 8.45
CA VAL A 6 -15.48 -0.92 9.10
C VAL A 6 -14.47 -1.53 10.07
N LYS A 7 -14.85 -1.62 11.35
CA LYS A 7 -13.99 -2.24 12.38
C LYS A 7 -13.88 -3.74 12.16
N THR A 8 -12.66 -4.20 12.01
CA THR A 8 -12.30 -5.60 11.85
C THR A 8 -11.59 -6.12 13.09
N LYS A 9 -11.50 -7.44 13.23
CA LYS A 9 -10.68 -8.06 14.28
C LYS A 9 -9.22 -7.63 14.13
N GLN A 10 -8.57 -7.26 15.22
CA GLN A 10 -7.14 -6.94 15.19
C GLN A 10 -6.28 -8.20 15.18
N ILE A 11 -5.22 -8.18 14.38
CA ILE A 11 -4.13 -9.15 14.36
C ILE A 11 -2.79 -8.42 14.34
N PHE A 12 -1.70 -9.10 14.66
CA PHE A 12 -0.37 -8.51 14.75
C PHE A 12 0.59 -9.23 13.82
N ILE A 13 1.38 -8.47 13.06
CA ILE A 13 2.44 -8.99 12.18
C ILE A 13 3.74 -8.28 12.56
N GLY A 14 4.60 -8.94 13.34
CA GLY A 14 5.89 -8.40 13.77
C GLY A 14 5.79 -7.02 14.43
N GLY A 15 4.79 -6.79 15.27
CA GLY A 15 4.55 -5.51 15.91
C GLY A 15 3.66 -4.53 15.13
N VAL A 16 3.39 -4.79 13.85
CA VAL A 16 2.44 -3.98 13.05
C VAL A 16 1.02 -4.46 13.32
N VAL A 17 0.18 -3.56 13.83
CA VAL A 17 -1.25 -3.83 14.10
C VAL A 17 -2.03 -3.75 12.79
N ILE A 18 -2.85 -4.75 12.50
CA ILE A 18 -3.71 -4.84 11.33
C ILE A 18 -5.17 -4.97 11.78
N GLY A 19 -6.06 -4.17 11.22
CA GLY A 19 -7.49 -4.20 11.57
C GLY A 19 -7.85 -3.25 12.70
N GLY A 20 -9.11 -3.22 13.09
CA GLY A 20 -9.66 -2.27 14.04
C GLY A 20 -9.48 -0.83 13.56
N ASP A 21 -8.98 0.03 14.43
CA ASP A 21 -8.69 1.44 14.14
C ASP A 21 -7.22 1.69 13.72
N ALA A 22 -6.40 0.61 13.56
CA ALA A 22 -5.00 0.74 13.18
C ALA A 22 -4.84 1.37 11.78
N PRO A 23 -3.77 2.12 11.50
CA PRO A 23 -3.48 2.63 10.16
C PRO A 23 -3.45 1.51 9.11
N ILE A 24 -3.88 1.82 7.90
CA ILE A 24 -3.84 0.84 6.79
C ILE A 24 -2.39 0.65 6.37
N SER A 25 -1.87 -0.57 6.51
CA SER A 25 -0.48 -0.87 6.21
C SER A 25 -0.24 -1.18 4.74
N THR A 26 0.92 -0.76 4.25
CA THR A 26 1.41 -1.04 2.89
C THR A 26 2.38 -2.21 2.91
N GLN A 27 2.23 -3.09 1.94
CA GLN A 27 3.08 -4.26 1.76
C GLN A 27 3.62 -4.31 0.34
N SER A 28 4.88 -4.72 0.15
CA SER A 28 5.40 -5.15 -1.15
C SER A 28 5.96 -6.57 -1.06
N MET A 29 6.58 -7.04 -2.15
CA MET A 29 7.15 -8.38 -2.23
C MET A 29 8.46 -8.33 -2.99
N THR A 30 9.51 -8.96 -2.46
CA THR A 30 10.79 -9.11 -3.15
C THR A 30 10.65 -10.02 -4.38
N PHE A 31 11.51 -9.80 -5.37
CA PHE A 31 11.62 -10.67 -6.56
C PHE A 31 12.92 -11.47 -6.60
N SER A 32 13.88 -11.21 -5.69
CA SER A 32 15.07 -12.03 -5.50
C SER A 32 14.71 -13.44 -5.04
N LYS A 33 15.60 -14.40 -5.26
CA LYS A 33 15.51 -15.70 -4.60
C LYS A 33 15.68 -15.50 -3.11
N THR A 34 14.74 -15.98 -2.30
CA THR A 34 14.77 -15.79 -0.83
C THR A 34 16.03 -16.37 -0.18
N ALA A 35 16.58 -17.44 -0.74
CA ALA A 35 17.86 -18.03 -0.31
C ALA A 35 19.08 -17.13 -0.58
N ASP A 36 18.99 -16.14 -1.45
CA ASP A 36 19.99 -15.09 -1.62
C ASP A 36 19.72 -13.96 -0.61
N ILE A 37 20.31 -14.11 0.58
CA ILE A 37 20.07 -13.21 1.71
C ILE A 37 20.48 -11.79 1.40
N GLU A 38 21.64 -11.58 0.76
CA GLU A 38 22.17 -10.24 0.47
C GLU A 38 21.26 -9.49 -0.51
N SER A 39 20.93 -10.10 -1.64
CA SER A 39 20.04 -9.51 -2.64
C SER A 39 18.65 -9.23 -2.07
N THR A 40 18.12 -10.17 -1.27
CA THR A 40 16.79 -10.03 -0.66
C THR A 40 16.79 -8.91 0.39
N LYS A 41 17.82 -8.84 1.23
CA LYS A 41 17.99 -7.76 2.21
C LYS A 41 18.07 -6.39 1.54
N ASN A 42 18.86 -6.26 0.48
CA ASN A 42 18.97 -5.00 -0.27
C ASN A 42 17.62 -4.53 -0.81
N GLN A 43 16.78 -5.45 -1.31
CA GLN A 43 15.42 -5.11 -1.74
C GLN A 43 14.52 -4.70 -0.56
N ILE A 44 14.63 -5.36 0.59
CA ILE A 44 13.89 -5.00 1.80
C ILE A 44 14.29 -3.62 2.32
N ASP A 45 15.58 -3.30 2.31
CA ASP A 45 16.07 -1.97 2.71
C ASP A 45 15.50 -0.86 1.81
N ARG A 46 15.51 -1.06 0.47
CA ARG A 46 14.88 -0.15 -0.50
C ARG A 46 13.39 0.03 -0.23
N LEU A 47 12.67 -1.05 0.07
CA LEU A 47 11.26 -1.00 0.43
C LEU A 47 11.02 -0.24 1.74
N LYS A 48 11.86 -0.44 2.75
CA LYS A 48 11.80 0.30 4.02
C LYS A 48 11.99 1.79 3.80
N LEU A 49 12.98 2.18 2.99
CA LEU A 49 13.22 3.58 2.62
C LEU A 49 12.04 4.19 1.84
N ALA A 50 11.39 3.40 0.99
CA ALA A 50 10.19 3.83 0.28
C ALA A 50 8.95 3.98 1.18
N GLY A 51 9.00 3.51 2.43
CA GLY A 51 7.92 3.59 3.41
C GLY A 51 6.99 2.37 3.44
N ALA A 52 7.48 1.18 3.08
CA ALA A 52 6.75 -0.06 3.31
C ALA A 52 6.64 -0.39 4.80
N ASP A 53 5.50 -0.93 5.22
CA ASP A 53 5.26 -1.38 6.59
C ASP A 53 5.58 -2.88 6.75
N LEU A 54 5.36 -3.66 5.70
CA LEU A 54 5.49 -5.12 5.67
C LEU A 54 6.17 -5.56 4.38
N VAL A 55 6.91 -6.66 4.42
CA VAL A 55 7.48 -7.29 3.23
C VAL A 55 7.10 -8.76 3.13
N ARG A 56 6.82 -9.23 1.91
CA ARG A 56 6.57 -10.62 1.60
C ARG A 56 7.71 -11.19 0.77
N VAL A 57 8.11 -12.42 1.08
CA VAL A 57 9.15 -13.17 0.37
C VAL A 57 8.59 -14.51 -0.10
N ALA A 58 8.99 -14.97 -1.28
CA ALA A 58 8.54 -16.25 -1.83
C ALA A 58 9.30 -17.42 -1.18
N VAL A 59 8.58 -18.51 -0.88
CA VAL A 59 9.19 -19.76 -0.39
C VAL A 59 8.83 -20.87 -1.35
N SER A 60 9.71 -21.09 -2.32
CA SER A 60 9.49 -22.01 -3.42
C SER A 60 10.11 -23.39 -3.20
N ASN A 61 11.08 -23.49 -2.30
CA ASN A 61 11.83 -24.69 -1.99
C ASN A 61 12.35 -24.67 -0.54
N GLU A 62 12.98 -25.76 -0.11
CA GLU A 62 13.49 -25.90 1.26
C GLU A 62 14.61 -24.92 1.57
N LYS A 63 15.48 -24.59 0.62
CA LYS A 63 16.56 -23.60 0.81
C LYS A 63 15.98 -22.22 1.13
N ASP A 64 14.92 -21.83 0.44
CA ASP A 64 14.21 -20.57 0.73
C ASP A 64 13.61 -20.59 2.15
N ALA A 65 12.99 -21.72 2.56
CA ALA A 65 12.41 -21.85 3.89
C ALA A 65 13.45 -21.76 5.00
N LEU A 66 14.59 -22.42 4.83
CA LEU A 66 15.70 -22.39 5.83
C LEU A 66 16.38 -21.02 5.90
N ALA A 67 16.47 -20.31 4.78
CA ALA A 67 17.05 -18.96 4.70
C ALA A 67 16.27 -17.90 5.49
N LEU A 68 14.98 -18.13 5.75
CA LEU A 68 14.13 -17.18 6.48
C LEU A 68 14.67 -16.86 7.87
N LYS A 69 15.31 -17.81 8.54
CA LYS A 69 15.90 -17.62 9.87
C LYS A 69 16.99 -16.54 9.86
N GLU A 70 17.87 -16.57 8.88
CA GLU A 70 18.93 -15.55 8.73
C GLU A 70 18.37 -14.24 8.21
N LEU A 71 17.47 -14.31 7.23
CA LEU A 71 16.81 -13.11 6.69
C LEU A 71 16.04 -12.35 7.78
N LYS A 72 15.38 -13.05 8.72
CA LYS A 72 14.66 -12.44 9.84
C LYS A 72 15.57 -11.62 10.75
N LYS A 73 16.82 -12.06 10.97
CA LYS A 73 17.78 -11.33 11.83
C LYS A 73 18.19 -9.97 11.23
N VAL A 74 18.20 -9.87 9.90
CA VAL A 74 18.71 -8.70 9.19
C VAL A 74 17.62 -7.85 8.55
N SER A 75 16.37 -8.29 8.56
CA SER A 75 15.24 -7.57 7.96
C SER A 75 14.78 -6.42 8.86
N PRO A 76 14.76 -5.17 8.36
CA PRO A 76 14.20 -4.03 9.08
C PRO A 76 12.66 -3.96 9.01
N LEU A 77 12.03 -4.90 8.30
CA LEU A 77 10.58 -5.00 8.15
C LEU A 77 10.09 -6.36 8.62
N PRO A 78 8.86 -6.46 9.17
CA PRO A 78 8.23 -7.75 9.42
C PRO A 78 8.12 -8.58 8.14
N LEU A 79 8.48 -9.88 8.24
CA LEU A 79 8.53 -10.82 7.12
C LEU A 79 7.26 -11.65 7.02
N ILE A 80 6.75 -11.77 5.79
CA ILE A 80 5.62 -12.65 5.46
C ILE A 80 6.11 -13.71 4.47
N ALA A 81 6.06 -14.98 4.85
CA ALA A 81 6.37 -16.08 3.94
C ALA A 81 5.19 -16.41 3.02
N ASP A 82 5.44 -16.45 1.71
CA ASP A 82 4.44 -16.82 0.70
C ASP A 82 4.63 -18.28 0.28
N ILE A 83 3.72 -19.14 0.70
CA ILE A 83 3.80 -20.58 0.50
C ILE A 83 2.59 -21.06 -0.30
N HIS A 84 2.83 -21.71 -1.45
CA HIS A 84 1.76 -22.10 -2.35
C HIS A 84 1.28 -23.54 -2.18
N PHE A 85 2.19 -24.54 -2.13
CA PHE A 85 1.79 -25.94 -2.24
C PHE A 85 2.34 -26.86 -1.15
N HIS A 86 3.52 -26.56 -0.59
CA HIS A 86 4.23 -27.46 0.28
C HIS A 86 4.10 -27.08 1.76
N TYR A 87 3.17 -27.73 2.47
CA TYR A 87 2.93 -27.47 3.89
C TYR A 87 4.21 -27.58 4.75
N LYS A 88 5.16 -28.48 4.41
CA LYS A 88 6.41 -28.61 5.16
C LYS A 88 7.23 -27.33 5.18
N PHE A 89 7.22 -26.55 4.10
CA PHE A 89 7.90 -25.24 4.08
C PHE A 89 7.18 -24.24 4.98
N ALA A 90 5.85 -24.36 5.13
CA ALA A 90 5.11 -23.55 6.08
C ALA A 90 5.51 -23.86 7.53
N LEU A 91 5.76 -25.14 7.88
CA LEU A 91 6.21 -25.53 9.21
C LEU A 91 7.59 -24.94 9.53
N ILE A 92 8.52 -24.98 8.57
CA ILE A 92 9.86 -24.40 8.74
C ILE A 92 9.76 -22.87 8.86
N ALA A 93 8.98 -22.23 7.96
CA ALA A 93 8.81 -20.79 7.92
C ALA A 93 8.19 -20.23 9.20
N ALA A 94 7.21 -20.94 9.78
CA ALA A 94 6.49 -20.49 10.98
C ALA A 94 7.42 -20.17 12.16
N GLN A 95 8.58 -20.82 12.23
CA GLN A 95 9.59 -20.62 13.30
C GLN A 95 10.39 -19.31 13.12
N SER A 96 10.28 -18.64 11.99
CA SER A 96 11.21 -17.56 11.63
C SER A 96 10.58 -16.33 10.97
N VAL A 97 9.26 -16.31 10.78
CA VAL A 97 8.57 -15.16 10.13
C VAL A 97 7.49 -14.58 11.02
N ASP A 98 6.97 -13.44 10.64
CA ASP A 98 5.92 -12.73 11.38
C ASP A 98 4.51 -13.07 10.90
N ALA A 99 4.37 -13.66 9.72
CA ALA A 99 3.12 -14.18 9.18
C ALA A 99 3.36 -15.14 8.03
N ILE A 100 2.37 -15.98 7.73
CA ILE A 100 2.39 -16.87 6.57
C ILE A 100 1.22 -16.51 5.64
N ARG A 101 1.50 -16.53 4.34
CA ARG A 101 0.42 -16.51 3.33
C ARG A 101 0.31 -17.89 2.72
N ILE A 102 -0.88 -18.44 2.79
CA ILE A 102 -1.27 -19.68 2.10
C ILE A 102 -2.62 -19.50 1.41
N ASN A 103 -2.91 -20.40 0.48
CA ASN A 103 -4.28 -20.76 0.14
C ASN A 103 -4.52 -22.14 0.74
N PRO A 104 -5.33 -22.29 1.82
CA PRO A 104 -5.53 -23.57 2.47
C PRO A 104 -5.99 -24.66 1.51
N GLY A 105 -6.83 -24.32 0.53
CA GLY A 105 -7.28 -25.25 -0.51
C GLY A 105 -6.17 -25.83 -1.39
N ASN A 106 -5.00 -25.16 -1.48
CA ASN A 106 -3.86 -25.64 -2.26
C ASN A 106 -2.81 -26.39 -1.40
N ILE A 107 -2.91 -26.31 -0.09
CA ILE A 107 -1.99 -26.98 0.85
C ILE A 107 -2.23 -28.48 0.89
N GLY A 108 -3.47 -28.92 0.66
CA GLY A 108 -3.83 -30.32 0.56
C GLY A 108 -4.82 -30.79 1.63
N SER A 109 -4.57 -31.94 2.27
CA SER A 109 -5.51 -32.54 3.22
C SER A 109 -5.71 -31.70 4.50
N LYS A 110 -6.83 -31.94 5.19
CA LYS A 110 -7.14 -31.30 6.49
C LYS A 110 -6.00 -31.46 7.52
N ASP A 111 -5.32 -32.63 7.55
CA ASP A 111 -4.21 -32.86 8.47
C ASP A 111 -3.01 -31.96 8.18
N LYS A 112 -2.74 -31.69 6.89
CA LYS A 112 -1.67 -30.77 6.49
C LYS A 112 -1.99 -29.32 6.87
N ILE A 113 -3.27 -28.93 6.67
CA ILE A 113 -3.75 -27.61 7.10
C ILE A 113 -3.66 -27.49 8.61
N LYS A 114 -4.09 -28.52 9.36
CA LYS A 114 -3.98 -28.57 10.81
C LYS A 114 -2.52 -28.40 11.27
N ALA A 115 -1.58 -29.12 10.67
CA ALA A 115 -0.17 -29.00 11.02
C ALA A 115 0.35 -27.57 10.82
N VAL A 116 -0.04 -26.88 9.74
CA VAL A 116 0.34 -25.47 9.52
C VAL A 116 -0.30 -24.56 10.55
N VAL A 117 -1.57 -24.78 10.88
CA VAL A 117 -2.29 -24.00 11.91
C VAL A 117 -1.63 -24.20 13.28
N ASP A 118 -1.31 -25.42 13.66
CA ASP A 118 -0.65 -25.74 14.93
C ASP A 118 0.71 -25.03 15.03
N ALA A 119 1.53 -25.09 13.97
CA ALA A 119 2.80 -24.36 13.91
C ALA A 119 2.62 -22.84 14.01
N CYS A 120 1.58 -22.27 13.41
CA CYS A 120 1.26 -20.84 13.53
C CYS A 120 0.77 -20.46 14.95
N LYS A 121 0.00 -21.35 15.62
CA LYS A 121 -0.39 -21.19 17.02
C LYS A 121 0.80 -21.18 17.95
N GLU A 122 1.69 -22.17 17.83
CA GLU A 122 2.90 -22.31 18.65
C GLU A 122 3.80 -21.08 18.56
N ASN A 123 3.91 -20.47 17.39
CA ASN A 123 4.73 -19.28 17.15
C ASN A 123 3.95 -17.96 17.24
N ASN A 124 2.66 -17.99 17.55
CA ASN A 124 1.75 -16.83 17.67
C ASN A 124 1.79 -15.91 16.44
N ILE A 125 1.83 -16.47 15.24
CA ILE A 125 1.84 -15.74 13.98
C ILE A 125 0.53 -15.89 13.20
N PRO A 126 0.06 -14.83 12.52
CA PRO A 126 -1.17 -14.88 11.73
C PRO A 126 -0.99 -15.56 10.38
N ILE A 127 -2.10 -16.07 9.86
CA ILE A 127 -2.21 -16.60 8.51
C ILE A 127 -2.93 -15.57 7.62
N ARG A 128 -2.48 -15.40 6.37
CA ARG A 128 -3.27 -14.77 5.34
C ARG A 128 -3.86 -15.81 4.39
N ILE A 129 -5.18 -15.92 4.35
CA ILE A 129 -5.92 -16.66 3.32
C ILE A 129 -5.84 -15.86 2.02
N GLY A 130 -5.23 -16.44 0.98
CA GLY A 130 -5.01 -15.77 -0.29
C GLY A 130 -5.79 -16.40 -1.43
N VAL A 131 -6.99 -15.90 -1.71
CA VAL A 131 -7.80 -16.33 -2.85
C VAL A 131 -7.48 -15.48 -4.07
N ASN A 132 -7.16 -16.13 -5.19
CA ASN A 132 -6.98 -15.48 -6.48
C ASN A 132 -7.98 -16.06 -7.49
N ALA A 133 -8.61 -15.22 -8.29
CA ALA A 133 -9.59 -15.65 -9.30
C ALA A 133 -9.02 -16.68 -10.30
N GLY A 134 -7.72 -16.55 -10.66
CA GLY A 134 -7.06 -17.47 -11.59
C GLY A 134 -6.59 -18.80 -10.99
N SER A 135 -6.81 -19.05 -9.69
CA SER A 135 -6.37 -20.27 -8.99
C SER A 135 -7.34 -20.68 -7.88
N LEU A 136 -8.64 -20.62 -8.18
CA LEU A 136 -9.68 -21.15 -7.30
C LEU A 136 -9.55 -22.67 -7.14
N GLU A 137 -9.99 -23.20 -6.02
CA GLU A 137 -10.13 -24.64 -5.81
C GLU A 137 -11.14 -25.20 -6.82
N LYS A 138 -10.86 -26.39 -7.37
CA LYS A 138 -11.65 -27.03 -8.44
C LYS A 138 -13.15 -27.03 -8.16
N GLN A 139 -13.57 -27.28 -6.91
CA GLN A 139 -14.97 -27.30 -6.53
C GLN A 139 -15.67 -25.95 -6.71
N PHE A 140 -14.99 -24.83 -6.45
CA PHE A 140 -15.55 -23.50 -6.60
C PHE A 140 -15.44 -23.02 -8.04
N ASP A 141 -14.33 -23.32 -8.72
CA ASP A 141 -14.15 -22.98 -10.13
C ASP A 141 -15.19 -23.68 -11.02
N GLN A 142 -15.44 -24.98 -10.80
CA GLN A 142 -16.46 -25.73 -11.54
C GLN A 142 -17.89 -25.24 -11.28
N LYS A 143 -18.19 -24.82 -10.03
CA LYS A 143 -19.55 -24.43 -9.65
C LYS A 143 -19.88 -22.97 -9.99
N TYR A 144 -18.92 -22.07 -9.83
CA TYR A 144 -19.15 -20.63 -9.91
C TYR A 144 -18.26 -19.93 -10.94
N GLY A 145 -17.22 -20.61 -11.45
CA GLY A 145 -16.15 -19.98 -12.25
C GLY A 145 -15.35 -18.95 -11.47
N PRO A 146 -14.44 -18.20 -12.16
CA PRO A 146 -13.62 -17.14 -11.56
C PRO A 146 -14.43 -15.85 -11.35
N THR A 147 -15.61 -15.95 -10.74
CA THR A 147 -16.53 -14.85 -10.45
C THR A 147 -16.33 -14.29 -9.04
N PRO A 148 -16.87 -13.10 -8.72
CA PRO A 148 -16.89 -12.59 -7.35
C PRO A 148 -17.48 -13.59 -6.37
N LYS A 149 -18.58 -14.26 -6.75
CA LYS A 149 -19.21 -15.29 -5.92
C LYS A 149 -18.29 -16.48 -5.67
N GLY A 150 -17.63 -16.99 -6.71
CA GLY A 150 -16.67 -18.10 -6.56
C GLY A 150 -15.51 -17.76 -5.62
N MET A 151 -15.00 -16.53 -5.70
CA MET A 151 -13.96 -16.03 -4.80
C MET A 151 -14.44 -15.92 -3.35
N VAL A 152 -15.65 -15.43 -3.13
CA VAL A 152 -16.27 -15.30 -1.79
C VAL A 152 -16.52 -16.67 -1.16
N GLU A 153 -17.11 -17.60 -1.90
CA GLU A 153 -17.36 -18.97 -1.41
C GLU A 153 -16.06 -19.70 -1.04
N SER A 154 -15.01 -19.55 -1.87
CA SER A 154 -13.67 -20.06 -1.54
C SER A 154 -13.13 -19.44 -0.26
N ALA A 155 -13.24 -18.12 -0.10
CA ALA A 155 -12.76 -17.43 1.09
C ALA A 155 -13.49 -17.87 2.36
N LEU A 156 -14.83 -17.98 2.31
CA LEU A 156 -15.65 -18.43 3.44
C LEU A 156 -15.35 -19.89 3.82
N TYR A 157 -15.20 -20.76 2.84
CA TYR A 157 -14.79 -22.14 3.07
C TYR A 157 -13.43 -22.22 3.78
N ASN A 158 -12.45 -21.48 3.30
CA ASN A 158 -11.11 -21.48 3.90
C ASN A 158 -11.09 -20.82 5.30
N ALA A 159 -11.89 -19.77 5.51
CA ALA A 159 -12.06 -19.16 6.83
C ALA A 159 -12.66 -20.17 7.81
N LYS A 160 -13.72 -20.87 7.40
CA LYS A 160 -14.36 -21.91 8.20
C LYS A 160 -13.41 -23.05 8.56
N LEU A 161 -12.54 -23.48 7.64
CA LEU A 161 -11.53 -24.50 7.94
C LEU A 161 -10.58 -24.08 9.07
N LEU A 162 -10.19 -22.80 9.11
CA LEU A 162 -9.33 -22.28 10.18
C LEU A 162 -10.11 -22.11 11.50
N GLU A 163 -11.36 -21.64 11.44
CA GLU A 163 -12.24 -21.52 12.61
C GLU A 163 -12.52 -22.87 13.25
N ASP A 164 -12.77 -23.93 12.46
CA ASP A 164 -12.98 -25.30 12.94
C ASP A 164 -11.75 -25.90 13.64
N LEU A 165 -10.57 -25.27 13.43
CA LEU A 165 -9.32 -25.57 14.13
C LEU A 165 -9.05 -24.59 15.27
N ASP A 166 -10.03 -23.83 15.75
CA ASP A 166 -9.88 -22.78 16.77
C ASP A 166 -8.77 -21.77 16.43
N PHE A 167 -8.63 -21.43 15.14
CA PHE A 167 -7.67 -20.44 14.67
C PHE A 167 -8.37 -19.26 14.05
N THR A 168 -8.36 -18.12 14.75
CA THR A 168 -8.99 -16.87 14.32
C THR A 168 -7.98 -15.73 14.13
N ASN A 169 -6.69 -16.03 14.19
CA ASN A 169 -5.60 -15.08 13.93
C ASN A 169 -5.25 -15.06 12.43
N PHE A 170 -6.18 -14.58 11.60
CA PHE A 170 -5.96 -14.52 10.16
C PHE A 170 -6.59 -13.29 9.51
N LYS A 171 -6.14 -13.01 8.29
CA LYS A 171 -6.72 -12.02 7.37
C LYS A 171 -7.00 -12.64 6.00
N ILE A 172 -7.86 -12.00 5.21
CA ILE A 172 -8.33 -12.53 3.94
C ILE A 172 -7.91 -11.59 2.79
N SER A 173 -7.55 -12.17 1.65
CA SER A 173 -7.34 -11.42 0.41
C SER A 173 -8.06 -12.08 -0.75
N LEU A 174 -8.82 -11.28 -1.52
CA LEU A 174 -9.51 -11.64 -2.75
C LEU A 174 -8.90 -10.83 -3.90
N LYS A 175 -8.22 -11.48 -4.84
CA LYS A 175 -7.51 -10.78 -5.92
C LYS A 175 -7.93 -11.30 -7.28
N ALA A 176 -8.21 -10.37 -8.18
CA ALA A 176 -8.37 -10.61 -9.59
C ALA A 176 -7.55 -9.59 -10.39
N SER A 177 -7.32 -9.83 -11.68
CA SER A 177 -6.75 -8.86 -12.61
C SER A 177 -7.78 -7.82 -13.08
N ASP A 178 -9.05 -8.15 -12.93
CA ASP A 178 -10.20 -7.30 -13.23
C ASP A 178 -10.60 -6.46 -12.02
N VAL A 179 -10.78 -5.15 -12.25
CA VAL A 179 -11.08 -4.14 -11.22
C VAL A 179 -12.46 -4.38 -10.60
N MET A 180 -13.50 -4.55 -11.43
CA MET A 180 -14.87 -4.68 -10.97
C MET A 180 -15.05 -5.98 -10.19
N ARG A 181 -14.50 -7.09 -10.69
CA ARG A 181 -14.51 -8.38 -9.99
C ARG A 181 -13.86 -8.28 -8.61
N THR A 182 -12.74 -7.56 -8.51
CA THR A 182 -12.06 -7.34 -7.22
C THR A 182 -12.95 -6.56 -6.26
N ILE A 183 -13.54 -5.45 -6.71
CA ILE A 183 -14.42 -4.61 -5.89
C ILE A 183 -15.64 -5.40 -5.41
N GLU A 184 -16.35 -6.05 -6.33
CA GLU A 184 -17.56 -6.82 -6.01
C GLU A 184 -17.28 -7.95 -5.02
N ALA A 185 -16.16 -8.68 -5.19
CA ALA A 185 -15.80 -9.76 -4.27
C ALA A 185 -15.59 -9.24 -2.83
N TYR A 186 -14.89 -8.12 -2.64
CA TYR A 186 -14.70 -7.53 -1.31
C TYR A 186 -16.01 -6.98 -0.72
N ARG A 187 -16.84 -6.31 -1.52
CA ARG A 187 -18.15 -5.81 -1.08
C ARG A 187 -19.06 -6.96 -0.64
N MET A 188 -19.10 -8.06 -1.40
CA MET A 188 -19.88 -9.26 -1.05
C MET A 188 -19.35 -9.93 0.23
N LEU A 189 -18.04 -10.03 0.42
CA LEU A 189 -17.46 -10.70 1.58
C LEU A 189 -17.55 -9.86 2.86
N ARG A 190 -17.50 -8.51 2.75
CA ARG A 190 -17.40 -7.63 3.92
C ARG A 190 -18.47 -7.86 4.99
N PRO A 191 -19.76 -7.98 4.66
CA PRO A 191 -20.81 -8.18 5.67
C PRO A 191 -20.81 -9.58 6.29
N LEU A 192 -20.06 -10.53 5.73
CA LEU A 192 -20.10 -11.96 6.11
C LEU A 192 -19.00 -12.34 7.10
N VAL A 193 -17.97 -11.50 7.29
CA VAL A 193 -16.81 -11.81 8.13
C VAL A 193 -16.34 -10.59 8.93
N ILE A 194 -15.68 -10.87 10.06
CA ILE A 194 -15.10 -9.83 10.93
C ILE A 194 -13.58 -9.67 10.72
N TYR A 195 -12.97 -10.47 9.87
CA TYR A 195 -11.53 -10.53 9.68
C TYR A 195 -10.99 -9.38 8.82
N PRO A 196 -9.73 -8.97 9.04
CA PRO A 196 -9.11 -7.92 8.25
C PRO A 196 -8.91 -8.33 6.79
N PHE A 197 -8.98 -7.33 5.89
CA PHE A 197 -8.77 -7.52 4.46
C PHE A 197 -7.41 -6.98 4.00
N HIS A 198 -6.75 -7.81 3.16
CA HIS A 198 -5.58 -7.40 2.42
C HIS A 198 -5.97 -7.11 0.96
N LEU A 199 -6.09 -5.84 0.62
CA LEU A 199 -6.50 -5.41 -0.72
C LEU A 199 -5.37 -5.55 -1.74
N GLY A 200 -5.74 -5.81 -2.99
CA GLY A 200 -4.80 -5.81 -4.10
C GLY A 200 -5.42 -6.28 -5.40
N VAL A 201 -4.95 -5.72 -6.52
CA VAL A 201 -5.19 -6.24 -7.86
C VAL A 201 -3.97 -7.07 -8.25
N THR A 202 -4.18 -8.26 -8.81
CA THR A 202 -3.09 -9.11 -9.32
C THR A 202 -2.89 -8.88 -10.82
N GLU A 203 -1.67 -9.11 -11.32
CA GLU A 203 -1.38 -9.01 -12.77
C GLU A 203 -1.80 -7.66 -13.36
N ALA A 204 -1.54 -6.59 -12.62
CA ALA A 204 -2.05 -5.26 -12.96
C ALA A 204 -1.28 -4.57 -14.10
N GLY A 205 -0.10 -5.09 -14.48
CA GLY A 205 0.72 -4.58 -15.57
C GLY A 205 1.84 -3.63 -15.13
N ASN A 206 2.29 -2.77 -16.06
CA ASN A 206 3.33 -1.77 -15.81
C ASN A 206 2.85 -0.66 -14.86
N LEU A 207 3.75 0.29 -14.55
CA LEU A 207 3.47 1.39 -13.62
C LEU A 207 2.18 2.14 -13.97
N PHE A 208 1.97 2.52 -15.23
CA PHE A 208 0.80 3.28 -15.65
C PHE A 208 -0.50 2.48 -15.49
N SER A 209 -0.58 1.30 -16.08
CA SER A 209 -1.77 0.45 -16.02
C SER A 209 -2.10 0.02 -14.59
N SER A 210 -1.07 -0.40 -13.83
CA SER A 210 -1.24 -0.83 -12.45
C SER A 210 -1.70 0.32 -11.53
N SER A 211 -1.16 1.53 -11.72
CA SER A 211 -1.59 2.71 -10.93
C SER A 211 -3.08 2.98 -11.12
N ILE A 212 -3.57 2.96 -12.36
CA ILE A 212 -4.98 3.19 -12.66
C ILE A 212 -5.86 2.09 -12.06
N LYS A 213 -5.57 0.82 -12.36
CA LYS A 213 -6.34 -0.32 -11.84
C LYS A 213 -6.38 -0.34 -10.32
N SER A 214 -5.22 -0.11 -9.68
CA SER A 214 -5.12 -0.11 -8.22
C SER A 214 -5.83 1.09 -7.60
N ALA A 215 -5.72 2.28 -8.19
CA ALA A 215 -6.44 3.46 -7.71
C ALA A 215 -7.96 3.26 -7.78
N MET A 216 -8.48 2.70 -8.87
CA MET A 216 -9.90 2.40 -9.01
C MET A 216 -10.36 1.35 -8.00
N ALA A 217 -9.69 0.20 -7.93
CA ALA A 217 -10.12 -0.90 -7.08
C ALA A 217 -9.88 -0.62 -5.60
N LEU A 218 -8.63 -0.30 -5.23
CA LEU A 218 -8.27 -0.15 -3.84
C LEU A 218 -8.76 1.20 -3.29
N GLY A 219 -8.62 2.27 -4.07
CA GLY A 219 -9.11 3.60 -3.69
C GLY A 219 -10.63 3.59 -3.49
N GLY A 220 -11.39 2.97 -4.40
CA GLY A 220 -12.84 2.81 -4.26
C GLY A 220 -13.22 2.08 -2.96
N LEU A 221 -12.64 0.92 -2.70
CA LEU A 221 -12.89 0.15 -1.47
C LEU A 221 -12.49 0.92 -0.20
N LEU A 222 -11.35 1.60 -0.23
CA LEU A 222 -10.88 2.41 0.90
C LEU A 222 -11.82 3.57 1.21
N MET A 223 -12.38 4.24 0.21
CA MET A 223 -13.39 5.30 0.41
C MET A 223 -14.68 4.75 1.04
N GLU A 224 -15.03 3.49 0.77
CA GLU A 224 -16.14 2.76 1.39
C GLU A 224 -15.81 2.18 2.78
N GLY A 225 -14.64 2.49 3.33
CA GLY A 225 -14.22 1.97 4.64
C GLY A 225 -13.75 0.51 4.63
N ILE A 226 -13.53 -0.09 3.46
CA ILE A 226 -13.13 -1.49 3.31
C ILE A 226 -11.62 -1.57 3.08
N GLY A 227 -10.90 -2.33 3.93
CA GLY A 227 -9.48 -2.61 3.78
C GLY A 227 -8.63 -2.25 4.99
N ASP A 228 -7.68 -3.11 5.32
CA ASP A 228 -6.84 -3.03 6.51
C ASP A 228 -5.35 -3.05 6.17
N THR A 229 -4.99 -3.66 5.07
CA THR A 229 -3.65 -3.67 4.51
C THR A 229 -3.74 -3.80 2.99
N MET A 230 -2.75 -3.34 2.25
CA MET A 230 -2.81 -3.34 0.79
C MET A 230 -1.46 -3.63 0.13
N ARG A 231 -1.53 -4.14 -1.11
CA ARG A 231 -0.39 -4.23 -2.02
C ARG A 231 -0.80 -3.79 -3.43
N VAL A 232 -0.08 -2.84 -3.99
CA VAL A 232 -0.06 -2.55 -5.42
C VAL A 232 0.93 -3.51 -6.08
N SER A 233 0.58 -4.11 -7.22
CA SER A 233 1.45 -5.04 -7.95
C SER A 233 1.87 -4.41 -9.27
N ILE A 234 3.17 -4.13 -9.45
CA ILE A 234 3.71 -3.44 -10.62
C ILE A 234 4.80 -4.31 -11.25
N THR A 235 4.75 -4.48 -12.58
CA THR A 235 5.88 -5.00 -13.34
C THR A 235 6.90 -3.87 -13.51
N GLY A 236 7.89 -3.79 -12.60
CA GLY A 236 8.87 -2.69 -12.54
C GLY A 236 9.57 -2.59 -11.19
N GLU A 237 10.08 -1.40 -10.88
CA GLU A 237 10.78 -1.13 -9.63
C GLU A 237 9.87 -1.26 -8.40
N LEU A 238 10.38 -1.94 -7.36
CA LEU A 238 9.63 -2.25 -6.13
C LEU A 238 9.11 -1.01 -5.40
N GLU A 239 9.91 0.04 -5.37
CA GLU A 239 9.58 1.29 -4.68
C GLU A 239 8.33 1.95 -5.27
N ASN A 240 8.07 1.73 -6.56
CA ASN A 240 6.87 2.25 -7.21
C ASN A 240 5.60 1.60 -6.66
N GLU A 241 5.64 0.33 -6.23
CA GLU A 241 4.51 -0.31 -5.55
C GLU A 241 4.12 0.47 -4.28
N ILE A 242 5.12 0.88 -3.48
CA ILE A 242 4.89 1.62 -2.24
C ILE A 242 4.49 3.07 -2.51
N LYS A 243 5.16 3.75 -3.46
CA LYS A 243 4.79 5.13 -3.84
C LYS A 243 3.33 5.23 -4.29
N VAL A 244 2.89 4.32 -5.15
CA VAL A 244 1.50 4.27 -5.63
C VAL A 244 0.54 3.90 -4.48
N ALA A 245 0.88 2.91 -3.64
CA ALA A 245 0.06 2.53 -2.49
C ALA A 245 -0.15 3.72 -1.53
N ARG A 246 0.92 4.44 -1.17
CA ARG A 246 0.83 5.62 -0.29
C ARG A 246 0.06 6.77 -0.95
N ALA A 247 0.22 6.97 -2.27
CA ALA A 247 -0.59 7.96 -3.02
C ALA A 247 -2.08 7.59 -2.97
N ILE A 248 -2.45 6.32 -3.18
CA ILE A 248 -3.83 5.87 -3.07
C ILE A 248 -4.38 6.13 -1.65
N LEU A 249 -3.61 5.81 -0.59
CA LEU A 249 -4.01 6.07 0.78
C LEU A 249 -4.21 7.56 1.07
N ARG A 250 -3.34 8.44 0.55
CA ARG A 250 -3.50 9.89 0.70
C ARG A 250 -4.75 10.40 -0.01
N HIS A 251 -4.90 10.06 -1.29
CA HIS A 251 -6.02 10.56 -2.10
C HIS A 251 -7.37 9.93 -1.74
N SER A 252 -7.37 8.76 -1.08
CA SER A 252 -8.57 8.20 -0.45
C SER A 252 -8.83 8.73 0.97
N GLY A 253 -8.04 9.70 1.47
CA GLY A 253 -8.19 10.30 2.80
C GLY A 253 -7.83 9.38 3.97
N ARG A 254 -7.14 8.26 3.71
CA ARG A 254 -6.77 7.26 4.72
C ARG A 254 -5.36 7.44 5.29
N LEU A 255 -4.56 8.33 4.69
CA LEU A 255 -3.23 8.68 5.15
C LEU A 255 -3.06 10.21 5.09
N LYS A 256 -2.72 10.81 6.22
CA LYS A 256 -2.36 12.23 6.31
C LYS A 256 -0.84 12.32 6.44
N GLU A 257 -0.14 12.31 5.32
CA GLU A 257 1.32 12.35 5.29
C GLU A 257 1.84 12.91 3.96
N GLY A 258 2.90 13.73 4.05
CA GLY A 258 3.62 14.27 2.90
C GLY A 258 2.83 15.32 2.12
N ILE A 259 3.42 15.78 1.05
CA ILE A 259 2.87 16.86 0.24
C ILE A 259 1.79 16.34 -0.71
N ASN A 260 0.63 16.99 -0.68
CA ASN A 260 -0.39 16.89 -1.73
C ASN A 260 -0.10 17.97 -2.77
N TRP A 261 0.24 17.54 -3.99
CA TRP A 261 0.62 18.43 -5.08
C TRP A 261 -0.60 18.91 -5.86
N ILE A 262 -0.71 20.23 -5.99
CA ILE A 262 -1.74 20.90 -6.79
C ILE A 262 -1.02 21.64 -7.92
N SER A 263 -1.15 21.17 -9.15
CA SER A 263 -0.50 21.79 -10.31
C SER A 263 -1.48 22.01 -11.43
N CYS A 264 -1.46 23.19 -12.04
CA CYS A 264 -2.32 23.46 -13.17
C CYS A 264 -1.86 22.69 -14.42
N PRO A 265 -2.80 22.29 -15.32
CA PRO A 265 -2.43 21.72 -16.60
C PRO A 265 -1.74 22.78 -17.47
N THR A 266 -0.89 22.33 -18.37
CA THR A 266 -0.24 23.23 -19.33
C THR A 266 -1.28 23.82 -20.29
N CYS A 267 -1.28 25.17 -20.45
CA CYS A 267 -2.16 25.87 -21.36
C CYS A 267 -1.44 27.08 -21.98
N GLY A 268 -2.06 27.79 -22.94
CA GLY A 268 -1.47 28.95 -23.61
C GLY A 268 -1.20 30.19 -22.75
N ARG A 269 -1.52 30.16 -21.46
CA ARG A 269 -1.25 31.23 -20.49
C ARG A 269 0.01 31.02 -19.68
N ILE A 270 0.78 29.93 -19.91
CA ILE A 270 1.98 29.61 -19.15
C ILE A 270 3.06 30.68 -19.41
N GLU A 271 3.63 31.21 -18.34
CA GLU A 271 4.69 32.23 -18.36
C GLU A 271 6.09 31.63 -18.03
N ALA A 272 6.18 30.33 -17.69
CA ALA A 272 7.41 29.64 -17.33
C ALA A 272 7.40 28.18 -17.80
N ASN A 273 8.55 27.49 -17.74
CA ASN A 273 8.62 26.05 -17.95
C ASN A 273 8.03 25.30 -16.76
N LEU A 274 6.69 25.26 -16.68
CA LEU A 274 5.94 24.70 -15.56
C LEU A 274 6.26 23.21 -15.31
N VAL A 275 6.41 22.43 -16.39
CA VAL A 275 6.68 20.97 -16.27
C VAL A 275 8.00 20.70 -15.55
N ASP A 276 9.06 21.40 -15.97
CA ASP A 276 10.39 21.29 -15.36
C ASP A 276 10.37 21.81 -13.92
N MET A 277 9.71 22.94 -13.68
CA MET A 277 9.63 23.55 -12.37
C MET A 277 8.85 22.68 -11.38
N ALA A 278 7.69 22.16 -11.76
CA ALA A 278 6.92 21.24 -10.90
C ALA A 278 7.74 20.01 -10.54
N SER A 279 8.40 19.38 -11.53
CA SER A 279 9.26 18.22 -11.30
C SER A 279 10.43 18.51 -10.35
N LYS A 280 11.08 19.68 -10.48
CA LYS A 280 12.16 20.10 -9.59
C LYS A 280 11.68 20.34 -8.17
N VAL A 281 10.53 21.00 -8.01
CA VAL A 281 9.93 21.27 -6.70
C VAL A 281 9.54 19.95 -6.01
N GLU A 282 8.83 19.06 -6.72
CA GLU A 282 8.46 17.75 -6.19
C GLU A 282 9.67 16.94 -5.74
N LYS A 283 10.72 16.89 -6.57
CA LYS A 283 11.94 16.16 -6.25
C LYS A 283 12.65 16.74 -5.03
N ARG A 284 12.78 18.09 -4.96
CA ARG A 284 13.50 18.79 -3.89
C ARG A 284 12.81 18.65 -2.54
N LEU A 285 11.45 18.62 -2.53
CA LEU A 285 10.64 18.56 -1.32
C LEU A 285 10.12 17.14 -1.01
N SER A 286 10.53 16.13 -1.75
CA SER A 286 10.06 14.72 -1.59
C SER A 286 10.35 14.11 -0.21
N HIS A 287 11.29 14.68 0.54
CA HIS A 287 11.66 14.24 1.88
C HIS A 287 10.67 14.68 2.97
N ILE A 288 9.80 15.67 2.70
CA ILE A 288 8.84 16.19 3.65
C ILE A 288 7.75 15.16 3.92
N LYS A 289 7.58 14.80 5.19
CA LYS A 289 6.54 13.87 5.67
C LYS A 289 5.32 14.58 6.27
N THR A 290 5.48 15.84 6.64
CA THR A 290 4.42 16.67 7.18
C THR A 290 3.30 16.85 6.14
N PRO A 291 2.02 16.67 6.51
CA PRO A 291 0.91 16.91 5.58
C PRO A 291 0.84 18.38 5.18
N LEU A 292 1.01 18.66 3.90
CA LEU A 292 0.94 20.01 3.30
C LEU A 292 0.24 19.95 1.94
N ASP A 293 -0.57 20.96 1.65
CA ASP A 293 -1.12 21.22 0.32
C ASP A 293 -0.25 22.28 -0.38
N ILE A 294 0.53 21.85 -1.39
CA ILE A 294 1.47 22.71 -2.12
C ILE A 294 1.04 22.88 -3.56
N SER A 295 0.95 24.15 -4.00
CA SER A 295 0.47 24.51 -5.33
C SER A 295 1.57 25.08 -6.21
N VAL A 296 1.66 24.60 -7.47
CA VAL A 296 2.60 25.09 -8.50
C VAL A 296 1.82 25.55 -9.72
N MET A 297 1.74 26.86 -9.92
CA MET A 297 0.90 27.49 -10.95
C MET A 297 1.73 28.18 -12.03
N GLY A 298 1.46 27.84 -13.30
CA GLY A 298 2.20 28.36 -14.45
C GLY A 298 1.85 29.80 -14.86
N CYS A 299 0.81 30.42 -14.25
CA CYS A 299 0.45 31.83 -14.47
C CYS A 299 -0.26 32.40 -13.23
N VAL A 300 -0.28 33.73 -13.12
CA VAL A 300 -0.91 34.42 -11.98
C VAL A 300 -2.46 34.46 -12.04
N VAL A 301 -3.07 34.14 -13.18
CA VAL A 301 -4.51 34.28 -13.39
C VAL A 301 -5.33 33.41 -12.41
N ASN A 302 -4.98 32.14 -12.30
CA ASN A 302 -5.68 31.21 -11.41
C ASN A 302 -4.99 31.08 -10.05
N ALA A 303 -3.80 31.68 -9.88
CA ALA A 303 -2.97 31.48 -8.69
C ALA A 303 -3.69 31.89 -7.40
N LEU A 304 -4.33 33.06 -7.39
CA LEU A 304 -5.04 33.56 -6.21
C LEU A 304 -6.29 32.75 -5.87
N GLY A 305 -6.94 32.10 -6.86
CA GLY A 305 -8.10 31.25 -6.66
C GLY A 305 -7.69 29.89 -6.05
N GLU A 306 -6.80 29.19 -6.71
CA GLU A 306 -6.33 27.86 -6.31
C GLU A 306 -5.43 27.90 -5.05
N ALA A 307 -4.65 28.98 -4.89
CA ALA A 307 -3.79 29.16 -3.70
C ALA A 307 -4.57 29.41 -2.39
N LYS A 308 -5.86 29.74 -2.45
CA LYS A 308 -6.68 29.88 -1.24
C LYS A 308 -6.82 28.56 -0.47
N HIS A 309 -6.73 27.45 -1.17
CA HIS A 309 -6.90 26.10 -0.61
C HIS A 309 -5.57 25.38 -0.38
N ALA A 310 -4.45 25.98 -0.80
CA ALA A 310 -3.12 25.47 -0.56
C ALA A 310 -2.48 26.15 0.66
N ASP A 311 -1.69 25.39 1.42
CA ASP A 311 -0.88 25.93 2.52
C ASP A 311 0.17 26.90 1.98
N MET A 312 0.76 26.57 0.82
CA MET A 312 1.69 27.43 0.11
C MET A 312 1.63 27.20 -1.41
N ALA A 313 1.78 28.29 -2.16
CA ALA A 313 1.76 28.25 -3.61
C ALA A 313 2.87 29.08 -4.23
N ILE A 314 3.38 28.63 -5.39
CA ILE A 314 4.21 29.41 -6.30
C ILE A 314 3.44 29.65 -7.59
N ALA A 315 3.46 30.90 -8.08
CA ALA A 315 2.81 31.27 -9.32
C ALA A 315 3.78 32.08 -10.19
N PHE A 316 3.90 31.67 -11.45
CA PHE A 316 4.79 32.31 -12.41
C PHE A 316 4.08 33.44 -13.18
N GLY A 317 4.82 34.49 -13.51
CA GLY A 317 4.44 35.58 -14.39
C GLY A 317 5.62 35.94 -15.30
N ASN A 318 5.46 36.98 -16.14
CA ASN A 318 6.49 37.36 -17.07
C ASN A 318 7.78 37.80 -16.32
N ARG A 319 8.85 36.97 -16.38
CA ARG A 319 10.15 37.14 -15.70
C ARG A 319 10.09 37.36 -14.18
N SER A 320 8.95 37.10 -13.57
CA SER A 320 8.71 37.28 -12.14
C SER A 320 7.68 36.28 -11.66
N GLY A 321 7.47 36.19 -10.34
CA GLY A 321 6.41 35.38 -9.79
C GLY A 321 6.08 35.73 -8.35
N LEU A 322 5.12 35.01 -7.82
CA LEU A 322 4.56 35.20 -6.49
C LEU A 322 4.75 33.93 -5.65
N ILE A 323 5.07 34.11 -4.38
CA ILE A 323 4.91 33.08 -3.35
C ILE A 323 3.75 33.49 -2.47
N ILE A 324 2.82 32.54 -2.27
CA ILE A 324 1.55 32.78 -1.58
C ILE A 324 1.45 31.79 -0.44
N LYS A 325 1.22 32.26 0.79
CA LYS A 325 0.99 31.46 1.99
C LYS A 325 -0.44 31.71 2.45
N GLU A 326 -1.26 30.65 2.56
CA GLU A 326 -2.65 30.74 3.04
C GLU A 326 -3.47 31.84 2.31
N GLY A 327 -3.33 31.90 1.01
CA GLY A 327 -4.04 32.87 0.16
C GLY A 327 -3.48 34.29 0.15
N LYS A 328 -2.40 34.60 0.90
CA LYS A 328 -1.75 35.90 0.96
C LYS A 328 -0.41 35.89 0.25
N VAL A 329 -0.17 36.87 -0.63
CA VAL A 329 1.14 37.05 -1.28
C VAL A 329 2.17 37.45 -0.22
N ILE A 330 3.19 36.62 0.00
CA ILE A 330 4.29 36.90 0.93
C ILE A 330 5.56 37.38 0.20
N HIS A 331 5.76 36.95 -1.04
CA HIS A 331 6.88 37.41 -1.85
C HIS A 331 6.44 37.67 -3.30
N LYS A 332 7.06 38.71 -3.89
CA LYS A 332 7.04 38.99 -5.33
C LYS A 332 8.49 39.10 -5.77
N LEU A 333 8.97 38.14 -6.57
CA LEU A 333 10.41 37.97 -6.87
C LEU A 333 10.63 37.84 -8.39
N ALA A 334 11.87 38.07 -8.81
CA ALA A 334 12.34 37.68 -10.12
C ALA A 334 12.34 36.16 -10.27
N GLU A 335 12.12 35.64 -11.48
CA GLU A 335 12.01 34.21 -11.75
C GLU A 335 13.21 33.40 -11.22
N LYS A 336 14.43 33.93 -11.34
CA LYS A 336 15.68 33.29 -10.90
C LYS A 336 15.73 33.02 -9.39
N ASP A 337 15.04 33.81 -8.57
CA ASP A 337 15.08 33.74 -7.11
C ASP A 337 13.87 32.97 -6.54
N LEU A 338 12.85 32.69 -7.38
CA LEU A 338 11.59 32.09 -6.95
C LEU A 338 11.73 30.67 -6.43
N PHE A 339 12.49 29.81 -7.13
CA PHE A 339 12.59 28.39 -6.79
C PHE A 339 13.19 28.17 -5.41
N GLU A 340 14.38 28.74 -5.17
CA GLU A 340 15.07 28.53 -3.88
C GLU A 340 14.30 29.17 -2.72
N THR A 341 13.75 30.37 -2.91
CA THR A 341 12.93 31.01 -1.88
C THR A 341 11.69 30.17 -1.56
N PHE A 342 11.01 29.67 -2.58
CA PHE A 342 9.84 28.81 -2.38
C PHE A 342 10.15 27.54 -1.62
N VAL A 343 11.25 26.86 -1.96
CA VAL A 343 11.70 25.64 -1.27
C VAL A 343 11.96 25.93 0.20
N ILE A 344 12.69 27.02 0.51
CA ILE A 344 12.98 27.44 1.89
C ILE A 344 11.69 27.71 2.67
N GLU A 345 10.75 28.42 2.07
CA GLU A 345 9.46 28.74 2.73
C GLU A 345 8.63 27.48 3.03
N VAL A 346 8.60 26.52 2.09
CA VAL A 346 7.90 25.23 2.30
C VAL A 346 8.59 24.40 3.39
N GLU A 347 9.92 24.34 3.40
CA GLU A 347 10.68 23.64 4.45
C GLU A 347 10.45 24.27 5.84
N ASN A 348 10.37 25.60 5.93
CA ASN A 348 10.06 26.31 7.17
C ASN A 348 8.63 26.02 7.63
N LEU A 349 7.65 26.08 6.73
CA LEU A 349 6.26 25.73 7.02
C LEU A 349 6.12 24.28 7.52
N ALA A 350 6.84 23.34 6.91
CA ALA A 350 6.86 21.95 7.35
C ALA A 350 7.35 21.83 8.81
N LYS A 351 8.47 22.50 9.13
CA LYS A 351 9.02 22.52 10.50
C LYS A 351 8.07 23.18 11.52
N GLU A 352 7.41 24.28 11.15
CA GLU A 352 6.39 24.93 11.98
C GLU A 352 5.25 23.98 12.32
N ARG A 353 4.71 23.30 11.29
CA ARG A 353 3.60 22.34 11.44
C ARG A 353 4.00 21.08 12.22
N GLU A 354 5.22 20.59 12.06
CA GLU A 354 5.72 19.46 12.86
C GLU A 354 5.79 19.77 14.35
N LYS A 355 6.13 20.99 14.72
CA LYS A 355 6.12 21.43 16.12
C LYS A 355 4.69 21.46 16.67
N SER A 356 3.76 22.05 15.94
CA SER A 356 2.35 22.15 16.38
C SER A 356 1.61 20.80 16.43
N LEU A 357 2.13 19.74 15.82
CA LEU A 357 1.56 18.38 15.90
C LEU A 357 2.12 17.58 17.10
N LYS A 358 3.20 18.06 17.72
CA LYS A 358 3.82 17.42 18.90
C LYS A 358 3.37 18.03 20.22
N ASP A 359 2.86 19.25 20.18
CA ASP A 359 2.21 19.95 21.29
C ASP A 359 0.72 19.56 21.37
#